data_071d6dc48d1e92856c59e512185b1eee
#
_entry.id   071d6dc48d1e92856c59e512185b1eee
#
_cell.length_a   1.000
_cell.length_b   1.000
_cell.length_c   1.000
_cell.angle_alpha   90.00
_cell.angle_beta   90.00
_cell.angle_gamma   90.00
#
_symmetry.space_group_name_H-M   'P 1'
#
loop_
_entity.id
_entity.type
_entity.pdbx_description
1 polymer ?
#
loop_
_entity_poly.entity_id
_entity_poly.type
_entity_poly.pdbx_seq_one_letter_code
_entity_poly.pdbx_strand_id
1 'polypeptide(L)'
;MVLKNISNIAFIGSEAHYNHFFKQSDEFSQLPEQISSKLELINIPVELKLYVASQCPHCPNVIRTLIPLVAACPNIYLKIIDGTFAVEEAAADKIMSVPCLILDNGFRWTGNIDLEQLIDMIINTIINNNPASLTTSSFKTILEEGKADWIINQMIEHNVVFEGFIALMTHKTWSVRLGAMVVLEEIAQKAPELALTIAPELIKRFKEENISEQGDITTQGDILYALGIIGDTTIQDEIDKLIGHNKIINENLLEAAQEAVESIKSKYL
;
A
#
# COMPACT_ATOMS: atom_id res chain seq x y z
N MET A 1 11.27 -3.95 -26.69
CA MET A 1 12.18 -2.85 -26.32
C MET A 1 11.46 -1.63 -25.72
N VAL A 2 10.16 -1.45 -26.01
CA VAL A 2 9.37 -0.28 -25.59
C VAL A 2 9.06 -0.25 -24.07
N LEU A 3 8.83 -1.39 -23.42
CA LEU A 3 8.46 -1.44 -21.99
C LEU A 3 9.60 -1.14 -21.00
N LYS A 4 10.87 -1.22 -21.42
CA LYS A 4 12.01 -0.87 -20.54
C LYS A 4 12.05 0.61 -20.13
N ASN A 5 11.25 1.46 -20.79
CA ASN A 5 11.21 2.90 -20.54
C ASN A 5 9.94 3.37 -19.81
N ILE A 6 9.01 2.46 -19.45
CA ILE A 6 7.80 2.80 -18.69
C ILE A 6 8.01 2.35 -17.25
N SER A 7 8.36 3.30 -16.38
CA SER A 7 8.76 3.04 -14.99
C SER A 7 7.64 2.51 -14.10
N ASN A 8 6.39 2.70 -14.50
CA ASN A 8 5.18 2.35 -13.75
C ASN A 8 4.51 1.04 -14.23
N ILE A 9 5.26 0.17 -14.94
CA ILE A 9 4.82 -1.19 -15.28
C ILE A 9 5.76 -2.22 -14.66
N ALA A 10 5.19 -3.16 -13.91
CA ALA A 10 5.90 -4.33 -13.38
C ALA A 10 5.32 -5.62 -13.98
N PHE A 11 6.18 -6.61 -14.22
CA PHE A 11 5.76 -7.96 -14.63
C PHE A 11 6.29 -9.01 -13.67
N ILE A 12 5.40 -9.88 -13.21
CA ILE A 12 5.71 -11.05 -12.40
C ILE A 12 5.39 -12.30 -13.22
N GLY A 13 6.43 -13.03 -13.60
CA GLY A 13 6.31 -14.22 -14.41
C GLY A 13 7.67 -14.69 -14.93
N SER A 14 7.69 -15.79 -15.69
CA SER A 14 8.91 -16.27 -16.32
C SER A 14 9.32 -15.39 -17.52
N GLU A 15 10.60 -15.43 -17.89
CA GLU A 15 11.10 -14.74 -19.08
C GLU A 15 10.40 -15.21 -20.37
N ALA A 16 10.07 -16.49 -20.46
CA ALA A 16 9.33 -17.06 -21.59
C ALA A 16 7.92 -16.44 -21.69
N HIS A 17 7.22 -16.28 -20.57
CA HIS A 17 5.90 -15.65 -20.51
C HIS A 17 5.99 -14.15 -20.80
N TYR A 18 7.00 -13.44 -20.28
CA TYR A 18 7.25 -12.06 -20.66
C TYR A 18 7.38 -11.91 -22.18
N ASN A 19 8.21 -12.74 -22.80
CA ASN A 19 8.39 -12.72 -24.27
C ASN A 19 7.10 -13.03 -25.03
N HIS A 20 6.27 -13.94 -24.52
CA HIS A 20 4.96 -14.27 -25.13
C HIS A 20 4.02 -13.06 -25.15
N PHE A 21 3.93 -12.30 -24.07
CA PHE A 21 3.02 -11.17 -23.96
C PHE A 21 3.51 -9.91 -24.66
N PHE A 22 4.82 -9.67 -24.71
CA PHE A 22 5.38 -8.38 -25.09
C PHE A 22 6.16 -8.37 -26.42
N LYS A 23 6.61 -9.51 -26.94
CA LYS A 23 7.35 -9.53 -28.22
C LYS A 23 6.50 -9.27 -29.46
N GLN A 24 5.20 -9.39 -29.38
CA GLN A 24 4.27 -9.22 -30.51
C GLN A 24 3.64 -7.82 -30.60
N SER A 25 4.03 -6.89 -29.76
CA SER A 25 3.36 -5.59 -29.62
C SER A 25 4.28 -4.44 -30.05
N ASP A 26 4.54 -4.30 -31.33
CA ASP A 26 5.29 -3.15 -31.87
C ASP A 26 4.39 -1.92 -32.13
N GLU A 27 3.07 -2.04 -32.13
CA GLU A 27 2.13 -0.94 -32.30
C GLU A 27 1.12 -0.89 -31.15
N PHE A 28 1.26 0.13 -30.28
CA PHE A 28 0.24 0.48 -29.30
C PHE A 28 -0.76 1.46 -29.93
N SER A 29 -2.05 1.18 -29.73
CA SER A 29 -3.10 2.09 -30.17
C SER A 29 -2.97 3.44 -29.48
N GLN A 30 -3.17 4.53 -30.21
CA GLN A 30 -3.26 5.85 -29.60
C GLN A 30 -4.52 5.93 -28.72
N LEU A 31 -4.38 6.57 -27.55
CA LEU A 31 -5.54 6.80 -26.70
C LEU A 31 -6.49 7.80 -27.37
N PRO A 32 -7.81 7.58 -27.29
CA PRO A 32 -8.79 8.60 -27.67
C PRO A 32 -8.57 9.91 -26.91
N GLU A 33 -8.77 11.04 -27.57
CA GLU A 33 -8.56 12.37 -26.96
C GLU A 33 -9.40 12.58 -25.69
N GLN A 34 -10.63 12.04 -25.67
CA GLN A 34 -11.53 12.07 -24.52
C GLN A 34 -10.95 11.34 -23.30
N ILE A 35 -10.20 10.26 -23.53
CA ILE A 35 -9.51 9.50 -22.48
C ILE A 35 -8.31 10.30 -21.97
N SER A 36 -7.52 10.86 -22.87
CA SER A 36 -6.32 11.62 -22.53
C SER A 36 -6.63 12.82 -21.62
N SER A 37 -7.72 13.54 -21.88
CA SER A 37 -8.14 14.67 -21.03
C SER A 37 -8.61 14.26 -19.63
N LYS A 38 -9.21 13.06 -19.49
CA LYS A 38 -9.61 12.53 -18.19
C LYS A 38 -8.41 12.10 -17.34
N LEU A 39 -7.30 11.69 -17.97
CA LEU A 39 -6.09 11.26 -17.24
C LEU A 39 -5.45 12.38 -16.41
N GLU A 40 -5.61 13.63 -16.80
CA GLU A 40 -5.12 14.81 -16.06
C GLU A 40 -5.80 14.96 -14.69
N LEU A 41 -6.98 14.35 -14.48
CA LEU A 41 -7.69 14.35 -13.22
C LEU A 41 -7.12 13.34 -12.22
N ILE A 42 -6.29 12.37 -12.68
CA ILE A 42 -5.68 11.35 -11.85
C ILE A 42 -4.39 11.91 -11.23
N ASN A 43 -4.52 12.51 -10.06
CA ASN A 43 -3.46 13.24 -9.36
C ASN A 43 -2.84 12.48 -8.19
N ILE A 44 -3.32 11.27 -7.89
CA ILE A 44 -2.77 10.36 -6.89
C ILE A 44 -2.44 9.01 -7.53
N PRO A 45 -1.47 8.27 -6.96
CA PRO A 45 -1.12 6.92 -7.44
C PRO A 45 -2.28 5.94 -7.33
N VAL A 46 -2.50 5.18 -8.40
CA VAL A 46 -3.51 4.12 -8.51
C VAL A 46 -2.83 2.85 -8.98
N GLU A 47 -3.02 1.75 -8.25
CA GLU A 47 -2.50 0.44 -8.64
C GLU A 47 -3.54 -0.38 -9.39
N LEU A 48 -3.14 -0.90 -10.54
CA LEU A 48 -3.87 -1.88 -11.34
C LEU A 48 -3.11 -3.21 -11.32
N LYS A 49 -3.74 -4.28 -10.84
CA LYS A 49 -3.21 -5.64 -10.94
C LYS A 49 -3.92 -6.38 -12.08
N LEU A 50 -3.18 -6.79 -13.10
CA LEU A 50 -3.69 -7.59 -14.20
C LEU A 50 -3.17 -9.02 -14.10
N TYR A 51 -4.06 -9.96 -13.81
CA TYR A 51 -3.77 -11.38 -13.87
C TYR A 51 -3.94 -11.93 -15.29
N VAL A 52 -2.91 -12.64 -15.76
CA VAL A 52 -2.82 -13.22 -17.11
C VAL A 52 -2.37 -14.67 -17.04
N ALA A 53 -2.49 -15.40 -18.16
CA ALA A 53 -1.90 -16.72 -18.34
C ALA A 53 -1.44 -16.88 -19.79
N SER A 54 -0.35 -17.59 -20.03
CA SER A 54 0.22 -17.80 -21.37
C SER A 54 -0.73 -18.51 -22.35
N GLN A 55 -1.65 -19.36 -21.81
CA GLN A 55 -2.64 -20.08 -22.63
C GLN A 55 -3.88 -19.24 -22.94
N CYS A 56 -4.03 -18.06 -22.36
CA CYS A 56 -5.18 -17.21 -22.53
C CYS A 56 -5.09 -16.40 -23.86
N PRO A 57 -5.97 -16.64 -24.85
CA PRO A 57 -5.90 -15.93 -26.12
C PRO A 57 -6.30 -14.45 -26.03
N HIS A 58 -7.01 -14.05 -24.98
CA HIS A 58 -7.49 -12.67 -24.76
C HIS A 58 -6.51 -11.81 -23.96
N CYS A 59 -5.61 -12.42 -23.18
CA CYS A 59 -4.69 -11.70 -22.30
C CYS A 59 -3.77 -10.73 -23.03
N PRO A 60 -3.16 -11.06 -24.20
CA PRO A 60 -2.33 -10.11 -24.95
C PRO A 60 -3.11 -8.86 -25.40
N ASN A 61 -4.40 -9.01 -25.73
CA ASN A 61 -5.21 -7.87 -26.15
C ASN A 61 -5.46 -6.89 -25.00
N VAL A 62 -5.77 -7.39 -23.81
CA VAL A 62 -5.98 -6.55 -22.62
C VAL A 62 -4.69 -5.81 -22.23
N ILE A 63 -3.54 -6.49 -22.31
CA ILE A 63 -2.24 -5.85 -22.08
C ILE A 63 -2.04 -4.68 -23.05
N ARG A 64 -2.28 -4.89 -24.38
CA ARG A 64 -2.15 -3.85 -25.40
C ARG A 64 -3.10 -2.67 -25.16
N THR A 65 -4.27 -2.93 -24.60
CA THR A 65 -5.26 -1.89 -24.27
C THR A 65 -4.78 -1.02 -23.09
N LEU A 66 -4.15 -1.63 -22.05
CA LEU A 66 -3.75 -0.92 -20.85
C LEU A 66 -2.40 -0.19 -20.96
N ILE A 67 -1.45 -0.70 -21.74
CA ILE A 67 -0.12 -0.09 -21.84
C ILE A 67 -0.16 1.39 -22.26
N PRO A 68 -0.90 1.80 -23.29
CA PRO A 68 -1.00 3.22 -23.68
C PRO A 68 -1.56 4.10 -22.56
N LEU A 69 -2.53 3.59 -21.81
CA LEU A 69 -3.11 4.28 -20.67
C LEU A 69 -2.06 4.57 -19.60
N VAL A 70 -1.30 3.52 -19.21
CA VAL A 70 -0.27 3.61 -18.19
C VAL A 70 0.90 4.49 -18.65
N ALA A 71 1.25 4.41 -19.93
CA ALA A 71 2.30 5.25 -20.51
C ALA A 71 1.93 6.75 -20.54
N ALA A 72 0.64 7.06 -20.66
CA ALA A 72 0.13 8.43 -20.72
C ALA A 72 -0.12 9.05 -19.32
N CYS A 73 -0.30 8.22 -18.28
CA CYS A 73 -0.55 8.68 -16.93
C CYS A 73 0.49 8.14 -15.95
N PRO A 74 1.40 8.97 -15.43
CA PRO A 74 2.46 8.54 -14.50
C PRO A 74 1.90 8.08 -13.14
N ASN A 75 0.68 8.47 -12.80
CA ASN A 75 0.03 8.06 -11.55
C ASN A 75 -0.71 6.70 -11.65
N ILE A 76 -0.76 6.05 -12.82
CA ILE A 76 -1.31 4.70 -12.94
C ILE A 76 -0.16 3.69 -12.96
N TYR A 77 -0.14 2.79 -11.99
CA TYR A 77 0.83 1.70 -11.87
C TYR A 77 0.17 0.39 -12.28
N LEU A 78 0.78 -0.33 -13.22
CA LEU A 78 0.26 -1.60 -13.71
C LEU A 78 1.19 -2.75 -13.31
N LYS A 79 0.68 -3.64 -12.49
CA LYS A 79 1.33 -4.90 -12.13
C LYS A 79 0.71 -6.03 -12.94
N ILE A 80 1.43 -6.58 -13.91
CA ILE A 80 1.01 -7.72 -14.73
C ILE A 80 1.54 -8.99 -14.08
N ILE A 81 0.64 -9.90 -13.70
CA ILE A 81 0.96 -11.09 -12.92
C ILE A 81 0.55 -12.32 -13.72
N ASP A 82 1.51 -13.17 -14.04
CA ASP A 82 1.19 -14.49 -14.58
C ASP A 82 0.67 -15.39 -13.44
N GLY A 83 -0.62 -15.63 -13.41
CA GLY A 83 -1.27 -16.43 -12.37
C GLY A 83 -0.85 -17.90 -12.38
N THR A 84 -0.23 -18.39 -13.45
CA THR A 84 0.33 -19.77 -13.49
C THR A 84 1.72 -19.83 -12.85
N PHE A 85 2.41 -18.71 -12.77
CA PHE A 85 3.71 -18.56 -12.11
C PHE A 85 3.55 -18.13 -10.64
N ALA A 86 2.72 -17.11 -10.39
CA ALA A 86 2.45 -16.56 -9.06
C ALA A 86 1.14 -17.15 -8.47
N VAL A 87 1.13 -18.46 -8.28
CA VAL A 87 -0.09 -19.21 -7.87
C VAL A 87 -0.60 -18.77 -6.50
N GLU A 88 0.27 -18.53 -5.55
CA GLU A 88 -0.10 -18.11 -4.19
C GLU A 88 -0.75 -16.73 -4.20
N GLU A 89 -0.19 -15.76 -4.97
CA GLU A 89 -0.75 -14.42 -5.09
C GLU A 89 -2.11 -14.46 -5.81
N ALA A 90 -2.23 -15.26 -6.87
CA ALA A 90 -3.50 -15.45 -7.57
C ALA A 90 -4.58 -16.10 -6.68
N ALA A 91 -4.19 -17.04 -5.82
CA ALA A 91 -5.11 -17.65 -4.87
C ALA A 91 -5.53 -16.67 -3.76
N ALA A 92 -4.60 -15.89 -3.22
CA ALA A 92 -4.88 -14.86 -2.23
C ALA A 92 -5.86 -13.80 -2.76
N ASP A 93 -5.65 -13.38 -4.00
CA ASP A 93 -6.56 -12.44 -4.69
C ASP A 93 -7.80 -13.14 -5.27
N LYS A 94 -8.02 -14.44 -5.01
CA LYS A 94 -9.20 -15.24 -5.44
C LYS A 94 -9.45 -15.15 -6.94
N ILE A 95 -8.41 -15.29 -7.76
CA ILE A 95 -8.51 -15.23 -9.21
C ILE A 95 -9.10 -16.55 -9.74
N MET A 96 -10.27 -16.47 -10.38
CA MET A 96 -10.99 -17.63 -10.93
C MET A 96 -10.86 -17.72 -12.46
N SER A 97 -10.53 -16.65 -13.13
CA SER A 97 -10.39 -16.58 -14.59
C SER A 97 -9.45 -15.47 -15.01
N VAL A 98 -8.88 -15.58 -16.21
CA VAL A 98 -7.99 -14.56 -16.81
C VAL A 98 -8.44 -14.21 -18.23
N PRO A 99 -8.23 -12.97 -18.68
CA PRO A 99 -7.64 -11.84 -17.97
C PRO A 99 -8.55 -11.34 -16.85
N CYS A 100 -7.95 -10.99 -15.70
CA CYS A 100 -8.66 -10.37 -14.59
C CYS A 100 -7.89 -9.12 -14.15
N LEU A 101 -8.50 -7.96 -14.30
CA LEU A 101 -7.98 -6.69 -13.80
C LEU A 101 -8.60 -6.37 -12.44
N ILE A 102 -7.78 -5.97 -11.50
CA ILE A 102 -8.19 -5.50 -10.18
C ILE A 102 -7.73 -4.06 -10.00
N LEU A 103 -8.65 -3.18 -9.63
CA LEU A 103 -8.38 -1.83 -9.14
C LEU A 103 -8.30 -1.84 -7.62
N ASP A 104 -7.50 -0.97 -7.02
CA ASP A 104 -7.20 -0.84 -5.58
C ASP A 104 -8.28 -1.38 -4.61
N ASN A 105 -9.52 -1.06 -4.80
CA ASN A 105 -10.61 -1.41 -3.88
C ASN A 105 -11.27 -2.77 -4.14
N GLY A 106 -10.62 -3.62 -4.90
CA GLY A 106 -11.17 -4.91 -5.24
C GLY A 106 -12.23 -4.88 -6.36
N PHE A 107 -12.44 -3.75 -7.04
CA PHE A 107 -13.17 -3.73 -8.30
C PHE A 107 -12.47 -4.64 -9.31
N ARG A 108 -13.24 -5.49 -9.97
CA ARG A 108 -12.71 -6.51 -10.86
C ARG A 108 -13.39 -6.49 -12.20
N TRP A 109 -12.57 -6.59 -13.25
CA TRP A 109 -13.03 -6.84 -14.60
C TRP A 109 -12.45 -8.17 -15.10
N THR A 110 -13.27 -8.96 -15.75
CA THR A 110 -12.86 -10.21 -16.40
C THR A 110 -13.16 -10.12 -17.89
N GLY A 111 -12.23 -10.56 -18.72
CA GLY A 111 -12.36 -10.47 -20.18
C GLY A 111 -11.92 -9.10 -20.73
N ASN A 112 -12.65 -8.56 -21.71
CA ASN A 112 -12.31 -7.27 -22.31
C ASN A 112 -12.55 -6.12 -21.33
N ILE A 113 -11.66 -5.12 -21.39
CA ILE A 113 -11.73 -3.93 -20.57
C ILE A 113 -12.18 -2.75 -21.42
N ASP A 114 -13.23 -2.08 -20.98
CA ASP A 114 -13.64 -0.79 -21.49
C ASP A 114 -12.82 0.30 -20.77
N LEU A 115 -11.97 1.00 -21.53
CA LEU A 115 -11.09 2.04 -20.97
C LEU A 115 -11.86 3.21 -20.38
N GLU A 116 -12.99 3.58 -20.99
CA GLU A 116 -13.80 4.70 -20.51
C GLU A 116 -14.41 4.38 -19.15
N GLN A 117 -14.99 3.19 -19.01
CA GLN A 117 -15.51 2.71 -17.73
C GLN A 117 -14.41 2.57 -16.68
N LEU A 118 -13.23 2.07 -17.05
CA LEU A 118 -12.10 1.94 -16.13
C LEU A 118 -11.66 3.30 -15.61
N ILE A 119 -11.50 4.30 -16.49
CA ILE A 119 -11.06 5.62 -16.09
C ILE A 119 -12.13 6.33 -15.27
N ASP A 120 -13.39 6.23 -15.63
CA ASP A 120 -14.48 6.81 -14.85
C ASP A 120 -14.54 6.17 -13.44
N MET A 121 -14.28 4.88 -13.33
CA MET A 121 -14.20 4.21 -12.04
C MET A 121 -12.98 4.68 -11.22
N ILE A 122 -11.82 4.83 -11.84
CA ILE A 122 -10.63 5.38 -11.20
C ILE A 122 -10.90 6.80 -10.70
N ILE A 123 -11.44 7.65 -11.56
CA ILE A 123 -11.75 9.05 -11.22
C ILE A 123 -12.80 9.11 -10.11
N ASN A 124 -13.85 8.31 -10.19
CA ASN A 124 -14.87 8.25 -9.13
C ASN A 124 -14.31 7.77 -7.81
N THR A 125 -13.37 6.80 -7.82
CA THR A 125 -12.67 6.34 -6.61
C THR A 125 -11.82 7.47 -6.00
N ILE A 126 -11.18 8.29 -6.84
CA ILE A 126 -10.37 9.44 -6.43
C ILE A 126 -11.26 10.62 -6.01
N ILE A 127 -12.29 10.98 -6.82
CA ILE A 127 -13.13 12.18 -6.62
C ILE A 127 -14.14 11.97 -5.49
N ASN A 128 -14.67 10.77 -5.31
CA ASN A 128 -15.55 10.46 -4.17
C ASN A 128 -14.80 10.42 -2.84
N ASN A 129 -13.53 10.84 -2.86
CA ASN A 129 -12.71 11.10 -1.69
C ASN A 129 -12.92 10.07 -0.58
N ASN A 130 -12.70 8.78 -0.91
CA ASN A 130 -12.54 7.81 0.14
C ASN A 130 -11.10 7.31 0.17
N PRO A 131 -10.14 8.13 0.64
CA PRO A 131 -8.74 7.70 0.78
C PRO A 131 -8.60 6.51 1.73
N ALA A 132 -9.62 6.24 2.57
CA ALA A 132 -9.70 5.04 3.38
C ALA A 132 -9.74 3.74 2.56
N SER A 133 -10.09 3.82 1.29
CA SER A 133 -10.15 2.67 0.39
C SER A 133 -8.83 2.37 -0.34
N LEU A 134 -7.82 3.24 -0.22
CA LEU A 134 -6.52 3.00 -0.83
C LEU A 134 -5.80 1.81 -0.18
N THR A 135 -5.09 1.06 -1.01
CA THR A 135 -4.32 -0.09 -0.53
C THR A 135 -3.03 0.35 0.17
N THR A 136 -2.44 -0.56 0.94
CA THR A 136 -1.09 -0.37 1.51
C THR A 136 -0.05 -0.05 0.43
N SER A 137 -0.16 -0.67 -0.76
CA SER A 137 0.72 -0.39 -1.89
C SER A 137 0.59 1.04 -2.40
N SER A 138 -0.64 1.56 -2.50
CA SER A 138 -0.90 2.93 -2.92
C SER A 138 -0.33 3.94 -1.91
N PHE A 139 -0.54 3.74 -0.61
CA PHE A 139 0.06 4.60 0.42
C PHE A 139 1.59 4.55 0.40
N LYS A 140 2.17 3.35 0.19
CA LYS A 140 3.62 3.20 0.03
C LYS A 140 4.13 4.05 -1.14
N THR A 141 3.48 3.96 -2.31
CA THR A 141 3.86 4.73 -3.49
C THR A 141 3.76 6.24 -3.24
N ILE A 142 2.68 6.71 -2.59
CA ILE A 142 2.50 8.12 -2.21
C ILE A 142 3.66 8.61 -1.32
N LEU A 143 4.08 7.79 -0.36
CA LEU A 143 5.23 8.12 0.50
C LEU A 143 6.55 8.16 -0.30
N GLU A 144 6.79 7.18 -1.16
CA GLU A 144 8.00 7.10 -2.01
C GLU A 144 8.10 8.27 -3.00
N GLU A 145 6.96 8.84 -3.42
CA GLU A 145 6.88 10.05 -4.23
C GLU A 145 7.04 11.36 -3.41
N GLY A 146 7.24 11.28 -2.10
CA GLY A 146 7.40 12.45 -1.25
C GLY A 146 6.11 13.21 -0.97
N LYS A 147 4.94 12.58 -1.14
CA LYS A 147 3.61 13.19 -0.93
C LYS A 147 3.03 12.89 0.46
N ALA A 148 3.87 12.79 1.48
CA ALA A 148 3.46 12.54 2.87
C ALA A 148 2.41 13.54 3.37
N ASP A 149 2.56 14.82 3.04
CA ASP A 149 1.61 15.88 3.40
C ASP A 149 0.19 15.60 2.91
N TRP A 150 0.04 14.99 1.74
CA TRP A 150 -1.27 14.61 1.23
C TRP A 150 -1.94 13.59 2.14
N ILE A 151 -1.19 12.55 2.57
CA ILE A 151 -1.71 11.50 3.48
C ILE A 151 -2.15 12.14 4.81
N ILE A 152 -1.32 12.99 5.39
CA ILE A 152 -1.58 13.68 6.65
C ILE A 152 -2.85 14.51 6.55
N ASN A 153 -2.96 15.34 5.51
CA ASN A 153 -4.11 16.20 5.33
C ASN A 153 -5.41 15.39 5.14
N GLN A 154 -5.37 14.30 4.37
CA GLN A 154 -6.54 13.44 4.17
C GLN A 154 -6.98 12.78 5.48
N MET A 155 -6.05 12.27 6.29
CA MET A 155 -6.39 11.66 7.58
C MET A 155 -6.98 12.67 8.57
N ILE A 156 -6.44 13.88 8.61
CA ILE A 156 -6.96 14.95 9.47
C ILE A 156 -8.33 15.44 8.99
N GLU A 157 -8.50 15.66 7.68
CA GLU A 157 -9.76 16.12 7.09
C GLU A 157 -10.90 15.14 7.32
N HIS A 158 -10.63 13.83 7.15
CA HIS A 158 -11.62 12.78 7.37
C HIS A 158 -11.71 12.32 8.83
N ASN A 159 -10.83 12.81 9.71
CA ASN A 159 -10.70 12.41 11.10
C ASN A 159 -10.60 10.89 11.29
N VAL A 160 -9.81 10.22 10.44
CA VAL A 160 -9.58 8.77 10.47
C VAL A 160 -8.18 8.42 10.01
N VAL A 161 -7.51 7.50 10.71
CA VAL A 161 -6.27 6.89 10.22
C VAL A 161 -6.62 5.68 9.35
N PHE A 162 -6.15 5.67 8.12
CA PHE A 162 -6.53 4.67 7.12
C PHE A 162 -5.85 3.33 7.38
N GLU A 163 -6.61 2.23 7.26
CA GLU A 163 -6.10 0.87 7.50
C GLU A 163 -4.92 0.51 6.60
N GLY A 164 -5.00 0.86 5.32
CA GLY A 164 -3.91 0.65 4.36
C GLY A 164 -2.61 1.38 4.76
N PHE A 165 -2.71 2.54 5.42
CA PHE A 165 -1.55 3.25 5.97
C PHE A 165 -1.02 2.56 7.24
N ILE A 166 -1.89 2.12 8.15
CA ILE A 166 -1.47 1.44 9.39
C ILE A 166 -0.60 0.22 9.08
N ALA A 167 -0.90 -0.48 7.98
CA ALA A 167 -0.11 -1.63 7.54
C ALA A 167 1.34 -1.27 7.14
N LEU A 168 1.64 0.00 6.81
CA LEU A 168 3.01 0.45 6.54
C LEU A 168 3.88 0.49 7.79
N MET A 169 3.29 0.65 8.99
CA MET A 169 4.01 0.65 10.26
C MET A 169 4.70 -0.69 10.57
N THR A 170 4.25 -1.78 9.91
CA THR A 170 4.82 -3.12 10.02
C THR A 170 5.38 -3.65 8.70
N HIS A 171 5.64 -2.77 7.73
CA HIS A 171 6.16 -3.16 6.42
C HIS A 171 7.59 -3.73 6.55
N LYS A 172 7.92 -4.76 5.77
CA LYS A 172 9.23 -5.44 5.80
C LYS A 172 10.41 -4.49 5.51
N THR A 173 10.21 -3.50 4.65
CA THR A 173 11.24 -2.52 4.27
C THR A 173 11.29 -1.38 5.28
N TRP A 174 12.43 -1.23 5.95
CA TRP A 174 12.61 -0.22 7.00
C TRP A 174 12.35 1.22 6.54
N SER A 175 12.79 1.60 5.34
CA SER A 175 12.55 2.98 4.82
C SER A 175 11.07 3.30 4.65
N VAL A 176 10.22 2.30 4.40
CA VAL A 176 8.76 2.45 4.32
C VAL A 176 8.18 2.68 5.72
N ARG A 177 8.61 1.89 6.72
CA ARG A 177 8.21 2.11 8.12
C ARG A 177 8.63 3.48 8.62
N LEU A 178 9.86 3.91 8.32
CA LEU A 178 10.35 5.24 8.66
C LEU A 178 9.46 6.34 8.07
N GLY A 179 9.10 6.25 6.79
CA GLY A 179 8.19 7.20 6.16
C GLY A 179 6.82 7.25 6.85
N ALA A 180 6.29 6.08 7.24
CA ALA A 180 5.03 6.01 7.97
C ALA A 180 5.14 6.58 9.39
N MET A 181 6.27 6.39 10.08
CA MET A 181 6.53 6.99 11.40
C MET A 181 6.56 8.52 11.32
N VAL A 182 7.23 9.10 10.31
CA VAL A 182 7.24 10.55 10.10
C VAL A 182 5.84 11.12 9.91
N VAL A 183 5.00 10.44 9.11
CA VAL A 183 3.58 10.84 8.94
C VAL A 183 2.84 10.77 10.28
N LEU A 184 3.04 9.71 11.06
CA LEU A 184 2.39 9.53 12.35
C LEU A 184 2.83 10.59 13.37
N GLU A 185 4.12 10.94 13.40
CA GLU A 185 4.64 12.03 14.24
C GLU A 185 3.94 13.35 13.95
N GLU A 186 3.78 13.66 12.68
CA GLU A 186 3.13 14.91 12.28
C GLU A 186 1.64 14.91 12.58
N ILE A 187 0.95 13.76 12.41
CA ILE A 187 -0.45 13.62 12.86
C ILE A 187 -0.54 13.76 14.37
N ALA A 188 0.38 13.18 15.14
CA ALA A 188 0.41 13.30 16.60
C ALA A 188 0.59 14.75 17.08
N GLN A 189 1.34 15.56 16.31
CA GLN A 189 1.50 16.99 16.62
C GLN A 189 0.25 17.82 16.26
N LYS A 190 -0.40 17.53 15.11
CA LYS A 190 -1.53 18.31 14.59
C LYS A 190 -2.89 17.86 15.11
N ALA A 191 -3.05 16.56 15.37
CA ALA A 191 -4.28 15.91 15.76
C ALA A 191 -4.00 14.71 16.71
N PRO A 192 -3.54 14.96 17.95
CA PRO A 192 -3.07 13.91 18.86
C PRO A 192 -4.15 12.87 19.18
N GLU A 193 -5.42 13.27 19.30
CA GLU A 193 -6.53 12.34 19.54
C GLU A 193 -6.72 11.38 18.37
N LEU A 194 -6.55 11.86 17.12
CA LEU A 194 -6.61 11.03 15.94
C LEU A 194 -5.45 10.01 15.92
N ALA A 195 -4.23 10.47 16.20
CA ALA A 195 -3.06 9.59 16.25
C ALA A 195 -3.23 8.48 17.30
N LEU A 196 -3.80 8.79 18.46
CA LEU A 196 -4.05 7.84 19.54
C LEU A 196 -4.99 6.70 19.11
N THR A 197 -5.88 6.91 18.14
CA THR A 197 -6.85 5.89 17.69
C THR A 197 -6.19 4.62 17.16
N ILE A 198 -4.94 4.67 16.69
CA ILE A 198 -4.22 3.50 16.16
C ILE A 198 -3.47 2.70 17.24
N ALA A 199 -3.33 3.22 18.44
CA ALA A 199 -2.54 2.57 19.47
C ALA A 199 -3.01 1.14 19.79
N PRO A 200 -4.31 0.82 19.86
CA PRO A 200 -4.77 -0.55 20.08
C PRO A 200 -4.33 -1.53 18.99
N GLU A 201 -4.35 -1.09 17.73
CA GLU A 201 -3.91 -1.92 16.59
C GLU A 201 -2.39 -2.11 16.61
N LEU A 202 -1.61 -1.09 16.94
CA LEU A 202 -0.16 -1.21 17.09
C LEU A 202 0.21 -2.17 18.24
N ILE A 203 -0.48 -2.11 19.38
CA ILE A 203 -0.27 -3.05 20.49
C ILE A 203 -0.59 -4.48 20.05
N LYS A 204 -1.67 -4.67 19.31
CA LYS A 204 -2.03 -5.98 18.76
C LYS A 204 -0.93 -6.51 17.84
N ARG A 205 -0.44 -5.71 16.87
CA ARG A 205 0.65 -6.08 15.96
C ARG A 205 1.95 -6.37 16.69
N PHE A 206 2.30 -5.59 17.71
CA PHE A 206 3.43 -5.87 18.57
C PHE A 206 3.34 -7.26 19.21
N LYS A 207 2.16 -7.62 19.72
CA LYS A 207 1.93 -8.93 20.35
C LYS A 207 2.01 -10.07 19.31
N GLU A 208 1.49 -9.88 18.11
CA GLU A 208 1.54 -10.84 17.00
C GLU A 208 2.99 -11.10 16.56
N GLU A 209 3.80 -10.05 16.37
CA GLU A 209 5.22 -10.15 16.04
C GLU A 209 6.03 -10.81 17.16
N ASN A 210 5.69 -10.55 18.43
CA ASN A 210 6.39 -11.12 19.57
C ASN A 210 6.15 -12.63 19.76
N ILE A 211 5.06 -13.18 19.20
CA ILE A 211 4.71 -14.61 19.26
C ILE A 211 5.35 -15.36 18.06
N SER A 212 5.66 -14.67 16.99
CA SER A 212 6.27 -15.26 15.80
C SER A 212 7.72 -15.68 16.08
N GLU A 213 8.07 -16.94 15.77
CA GLU A 213 9.48 -17.42 15.84
C GLU A 213 10.43 -16.63 14.90
N GLN A 214 9.88 -15.87 13.98
CA GLN A 214 10.58 -15.02 13.00
C GLN A 214 10.29 -13.54 13.19
N GLY A 215 9.75 -13.16 14.35
CA GLY A 215 9.39 -11.76 14.64
C GLY A 215 10.60 -10.82 14.47
N ASP A 216 10.38 -9.74 13.71
CA ASP A 216 11.43 -8.76 13.43
C ASP A 216 11.56 -7.78 14.62
N ILE A 217 12.67 -7.91 15.35
CA ILE A 217 12.99 -7.05 16.49
C ILE A 217 12.98 -5.56 16.09
N THR A 218 13.41 -5.24 14.86
CA THR A 218 13.42 -3.86 14.40
C THR A 218 12.00 -3.32 14.22
N THR A 219 11.10 -4.13 13.67
CA THR A 219 9.68 -3.78 13.54
C THR A 219 9.01 -3.60 14.91
N GLN A 220 9.33 -4.47 15.88
CA GLN A 220 8.84 -4.34 17.25
C GLN A 220 9.35 -3.05 17.92
N GLY A 221 10.62 -2.70 17.75
CA GLY A 221 11.19 -1.45 18.23
C GLY A 221 10.51 -0.21 17.62
N ASP A 222 10.28 -0.25 16.30
CA ASP A 222 9.58 0.83 15.58
C ASP A 222 8.13 1.00 16.09
N ILE A 223 7.43 -0.10 16.43
CA ILE A 223 6.09 -0.03 17.03
C ILE A 223 6.14 0.60 18.43
N LEU A 224 7.11 0.21 19.27
CA LEU A 224 7.27 0.80 20.61
C LEU A 224 7.57 2.30 20.52
N TYR A 225 8.44 2.71 19.61
CA TYR A 225 8.71 4.12 19.33
C TYR A 225 7.44 4.87 18.94
N ALA A 226 6.65 4.33 18.01
CA ALA A 226 5.37 4.92 17.59
C ALA A 226 4.40 5.06 18.78
N LEU A 227 4.28 4.01 19.62
CA LEU A 227 3.46 4.06 20.83
C LEU A 227 3.94 5.11 21.82
N GLY A 228 5.25 5.33 21.94
CA GLY A 228 5.84 6.42 22.74
C GLY A 228 5.40 7.81 22.26
N ILE A 229 5.31 7.99 20.93
CA ILE A 229 4.91 9.27 20.32
C ILE A 229 3.42 9.54 20.52
N ILE A 230 2.54 8.56 20.24
CA ILE A 230 1.09 8.78 20.23
C ILE A 230 0.40 8.45 21.54
N GLY A 231 1.04 7.65 22.42
CA GLY A 231 0.41 7.07 23.60
C GLY A 231 0.06 8.10 24.67
N ASP A 232 -0.93 7.71 25.46
CA ASP A 232 -1.38 8.36 26.68
C ASP A 232 -1.08 7.48 27.91
N THR A 233 -1.58 7.85 29.08
CA THR A 233 -1.42 7.09 30.33
C THR A 233 -2.00 5.66 30.23
N THR A 234 -3.04 5.43 29.42
CA THR A 234 -3.62 4.10 29.21
C THR A 234 -2.66 3.20 28.44
N ILE A 235 -2.01 3.77 27.40
CA ILE A 235 -1.00 3.07 26.62
C ILE A 235 0.26 2.82 27.43
N GLN A 236 0.65 3.78 28.27
CA GLN A 236 1.74 3.58 29.23
C GLN A 236 1.48 2.35 30.11
N ASP A 237 0.28 2.24 30.71
CA ASP A 237 -0.08 1.08 31.57
C ASP A 237 -0.02 -0.24 30.80
N GLU A 238 -0.38 -0.25 29.50
CA GLU A 238 -0.27 -1.45 28.66
C GLU A 238 1.18 -1.83 28.39
N ILE A 239 2.07 -0.86 28.13
CA ILE A 239 3.52 -1.11 27.94
C ILE A 239 4.14 -1.58 29.26
N ASP A 240 3.80 -0.95 30.39
CA ASP A 240 4.29 -1.35 31.73
C ASP A 240 3.88 -2.80 32.08
N LYS A 241 2.68 -3.24 31.67
CA LYS A 241 2.25 -4.64 31.80
C LYS A 241 3.07 -5.59 30.92
N LEU A 242 3.44 -5.18 29.71
CA LEU A 242 4.29 -5.99 28.83
C LEU A 242 5.68 -6.18 29.45
N ILE A 243 6.25 -5.15 30.05
CA ILE A 243 7.52 -5.18 30.79
C ILE A 243 7.39 -6.08 32.03
N GLY A 244 6.38 -5.80 32.87
CA GLY A 244 6.22 -6.45 34.18
C GLY A 244 5.90 -7.95 34.11
N HIS A 245 5.33 -8.45 33.02
CA HIS A 245 5.03 -9.87 32.83
C HIS A 245 6.13 -10.64 32.09
N ASN A 246 7.33 -10.07 31.94
CA ASN A 246 8.44 -10.63 31.16
C ASN A 246 8.05 -11.09 29.75
N LYS A 247 7.08 -10.38 29.14
CA LYS A 247 6.65 -10.66 27.75
C LYS A 247 7.64 -10.11 26.74
N ILE A 248 8.50 -9.18 27.16
CA ILE A 248 9.61 -8.65 26.37
C ILE A 248 10.90 -9.31 26.93
N ILE A 249 11.46 -10.24 26.16
CA ILE A 249 12.65 -11.02 26.59
C ILE A 249 13.94 -10.38 26.04
N ASN A 250 13.84 -9.64 24.93
CA ASN A 250 14.99 -9.02 24.28
C ASN A 250 15.37 -7.72 24.99
N GLU A 251 16.65 -7.55 25.36
CA GLU A 251 17.14 -6.38 26.11
C GLU A 251 16.94 -5.07 25.33
N ASN A 252 17.17 -5.07 24.00
CA ASN A 252 16.97 -3.87 23.18
C ASN A 252 15.49 -3.45 23.12
N LEU A 253 14.57 -4.43 23.08
CA LEU A 253 13.14 -4.14 23.12
C LEU A 253 12.68 -3.68 24.50
N LEU A 254 13.32 -4.15 25.56
CA LEU A 254 13.04 -3.69 26.91
C LEU A 254 13.47 -2.22 27.07
N GLU A 255 14.63 -1.85 26.54
CA GLU A 255 15.10 -0.47 26.50
C GLU A 255 14.14 0.42 25.67
N ALA A 256 13.75 0.00 24.46
CA ALA A 256 12.80 0.70 23.63
C ALA A 256 11.41 0.88 24.32
N ALA A 257 10.96 -0.12 25.09
CA ALA A 257 9.71 -0.02 25.84
C ALA A 257 9.81 0.98 27.00
N GLN A 258 10.96 1.03 27.68
CA GLN A 258 11.22 2.01 28.74
C GLN A 258 11.29 3.43 28.17
N GLU A 259 11.97 3.63 27.02
CA GLU A 259 12.02 4.92 26.32
C GLU A 259 10.61 5.37 25.89
N ALA A 260 9.77 4.45 25.39
CA ALA A 260 8.39 4.75 25.04
C ALA A 260 7.58 5.24 26.25
N VAL A 261 7.73 4.56 27.41
CA VAL A 261 7.08 4.97 28.67
C VAL A 261 7.58 6.35 29.13
N GLU A 262 8.87 6.61 29.05
CA GLU A 262 9.44 7.92 29.39
C GLU A 262 8.94 9.03 28.45
N SER A 263 8.86 8.75 27.15
CA SER A 263 8.29 9.65 26.16
C SER A 263 6.86 10.03 26.49
N ILE A 264 6.02 9.05 26.83
CA ILE A 264 4.63 9.32 27.24
C ILE A 264 4.58 10.18 28.51
N LYS A 265 5.34 9.83 29.53
CA LYS A 265 5.38 10.60 30.80
C LYS A 265 5.77 12.05 30.58
N SER A 266 6.73 12.30 29.70
CA SER A 266 7.22 13.65 29.42
C SER A 266 6.17 14.60 28.83
N LYS A 267 5.09 14.07 28.24
CA LYS A 267 3.98 14.88 27.68
C LYS A 267 3.04 15.45 28.75
N TYR A 268 3.08 14.89 29.96
CA TYR A 268 2.16 15.25 31.05
C TYR A 268 2.88 15.92 32.23
N LEU A 269 4.17 16.20 32.09
CA LEU A 269 4.99 16.98 33.01
C LEU A 269 5.10 18.44 32.55
#